data_3c7ff759bee9b104ce02699a579d591e
#
_entry.id   3c7ff759bee9b104ce02699a579d591e
#
_cell.length_a   1.000
_cell.length_b   1.000
_cell.length_c   1.000
_cell.angle_alpha   90.00
_cell.angle_beta   90.00
_cell.angle_gamma   90.00
#
_symmetry.space_group_name_H-M   'P 1'
#
loop_
_entity.id
_entity.type
_entity.pdbx_description
1 polymer ?
#
loop_
_entity_poly.entity_id
_entity_poly.type
_entity_poly.pdbx_seq_one_letter_code
_entity_poly.pdbx_strand_id
1 'polypeptide(L)'
;MANFLKFFSIALFISTIVLAKGDLAIRAKKLELKLGSETSDYEMSQKVFEMETGKAYRLEISSMGFKEYEIEAEDFFRNIWVRSIEIEGIELDVPVINEIELEREGEVEIKFVPIRPGNYEFEIEGLQSKGMVGKFIVK
;
A
#
# COMPACT_ATOMS: atom_id res chain seq x y z
N MET A 1 66.47 31.47 13.33
CA MET A 1 65.07 31.90 13.23
C MET A 1 64.27 30.81 12.47
N ALA A 2 63.52 30.01 13.19
CA ALA A 2 62.76 28.93 12.60
C ALA A 2 61.29 29.36 12.52
N ASN A 3 60.77 29.52 11.33
CA ASN A 3 59.36 29.82 11.09
C ASN A 3 58.52 28.55 11.19
N PHE A 4 57.79 28.43 12.26
CA PHE A 4 56.76 27.37 12.42
C PHE A 4 55.50 27.77 11.63
N LEU A 5 55.33 27.15 10.45
CA LEU A 5 54.11 27.26 9.67
C LEU A 5 53.04 26.33 10.26
N LYS A 6 52.09 26.90 11.00
CA LYS A 6 50.93 26.14 11.54
C LYS A 6 49.93 25.88 10.41
N PHE A 7 49.89 24.63 9.95
CA PHE A 7 48.79 24.16 9.08
C PHE A 7 47.53 24.02 9.93
N PHE A 8 46.57 24.90 9.70
CA PHE A 8 45.25 24.81 10.28
C PHE A 8 44.38 23.95 9.32
N SER A 9 44.22 22.65 9.63
CA SER A 9 43.31 21.76 8.90
C SER A 9 41.86 22.12 9.26
N ILE A 10 41.17 22.76 8.35
CA ILE A 10 39.70 22.95 8.46
C ILE A 10 39.04 21.64 8.01
N ALA A 11 38.58 20.85 8.98
CA ALA A 11 37.73 19.71 8.70
C ALA A 11 36.35 20.20 8.29
N LEU A 12 36.03 20.12 7.01
CA LEU A 12 34.73 20.44 6.48
C LEU A 12 33.74 19.32 6.86
N PHE A 13 32.93 19.51 7.88
CA PHE A 13 31.83 18.62 8.21
C PHE A 13 30.73 18.79 7.16
N ILE A 14 30.69 17.88 6.19
CA ILE A 14 29.54 17.74 5.28
C ILE A 14 28.45 17.01 6.06
N SER A 15 27.53 17.78 6.65
CA SER A 15 26.30 17.23 7.22
C SER A 15 25.42 16.76 6.07
N THR A 16 25.35 15.44 5.87
CA THR A 16 24.35 14.84 4.98
C THR A 16 22.99 15.04 5.63
N ILE A 17 22.12 15.80 4.99
CA ILE A 17 20.73 15.91 5.41
C ILE A 17 20.07 14.57 5.08
N VAL A 18 19.86 13.74 6.10
CA VAL A 18 19.05 12.54 5.98
C VAL A 18 17.60 12.99 5.96
N LEU A 19 17.03 13.06 4.78
CA LEU A 19 15.58 13.26 4.63
C LEU A 19 14.89 11.95 5.02
N ALA A 20 14.20 11.95 6.14
CA ALA A 20 13.32 10.84 6.50
C ALA A 20 12.25 10.69 5.41
N LYS A 21 12.22 9.52 4.75
CA LYS A 21 11.12 9.15 3.85
C LYS A 21 9.98 8.63 4.72
N GLY A 22 8.78 9.17 4.57
CA GLY A 22 7.61 8.72 5.33
C GLY A 22 6.87 9.87 6.00
N ASP A 23 6.63 10.94 5.29
CA ASP A 23 5.76 12.01 5.75
C ASP A 23 4.31 11.63 5.51
N LEU A 24 3.58 11.33 6.58
CA LEU A 24 2.14 11.02 6.55
C LEU A 24 1.28 12.26 6.28
N ALA A 25 1.84 13.47 6.31
CA ALA A 25 1.18 14.70 5.90
C ALA A 25 1.11 14.83 4.36
N ILE A 26 1.92 14.07 3.62
CA ILE A 26 1.86 14.05 2.16
C ILE A 26 0.58 13.32 1.72
N ARG A 27 -0.03 13.82 0.64
CA ARG A 27 -1.20 13.17 0.04
C ARG A 27 -0.87 11.74 -0.36
N ALA A 28 -1.64 10.77 0.14
CA ALA A 28 -1.49 9.36 -0.18
C ALA A 28 -1.65 9.10 -1.70
N LYS A 29 -0.78 8.25 -2.25
CA LYS A 29 -0.89 7.81 -3.65
C LYS A 29 -2.08 6.88 -3.81
N LYS A 30 -2.97 7.18 -4.77
CA LYS A 30 -4.12 6.32 -5.09
C LYS A 30 -3.65 5.05 -5.78
N LEU A 31 -4.21 3.92 -5.34
CA LEU A 31 -4.21 2.62 -5.99
C LEU A 31 -5.67 2.21 -6.16
N GLU A 32 -6.01 1.50 -7.24
CA GLU A 32 -7.38 1.15 -7.56
C GLU A 32 -7.48 -0.31 -7.99
N LEU A 33 -8.37 -1.07 -7.36
CA LEU A 33 -8.71 -2.44 -7.70
C LEU A 33 -10.21 -2.54 -7.92
N LYS A 34 -10.62 -2.76 -9.17
CA LYS A 34 -12.01 -3.05 -9.53
C LYS A 34 -12.17 -4.54 -9.74
N LEU A 35 -13.18 -5.12 -9.10
CA LEU A 35 -13.52 -6.52 -9.16
C LEU A 35 -14.82 -6.69 -9.94
N GLY A 36 -14.78 -7.52 -10.97
CA GLY A 36 -15.86 -7.65 -11.93
C GLY A 36 -15.98 -6.47 -12.91
N SER A 37 -16.82 -6.67 -13.91
CA SER A 37 -17.16 -5.67 -14.93
C SER A 37 -18.60 -5.90 -15.40
N GLU A 38 -19.11 -5.04 -16.27
CA GLU A 38 -20.43 -5.22 -16.90
C GLU A 38 -20.52 -6.51 -17.75
N THR A 39 -19.37 -7.06 -18.16
CA THR A 39 -19.30 -8.21 -19.09
C THR A 39 -18.77 -9.48 -18.43
N SER A 40 -18.12 -9.39 -17.29
CA SER A 40 -17.52 -10.55 -16.60
C SER A 40 -17.33 -10.32 -15.11
N ASP A 41 -17.79 -11.26 -14.31
CA ASP A 41 -17.56 -11.31 -12.87
C ASP A 41 -16.10 -11.70 -12.50
N TYR A 42 -15.29 -12.12 -13.47
CA TYR A 42 -13.95 -12.69 -13.24
C TYR A 42 -12.83 -11.77 -13.71
N GLU A 43 -13.11 -10.49 -13.86
CA GLU A 43 -12.12 -9.47 -14.23
C GLU A 43 -11.58 -8.73 -13.02
N MET A 44 -10.32 -8.36 -13.11
CA MET A 44 -9.64 -7.46 -12.19
C MET A 44 -8.98 -6.35 -12.98
N SER A 45 -9.19 -5.09 -12.58
CA SER A 45 -8.60 -3.93 -13.27
C SER A 45 -7.07 -3.93 -13.23
N GLN A 46 -6.50 -4.48 -12.18
CA GLN A 46 -5.05 -4.53 -11.96
C GLN A 46 -4.69 -5.75 -11.11
N LYS A 47 -3.56 -6.40 -11.43
CA LYS A 47 -3.05 -7.59 -10.71
C LYS A 47 -1.72 -7.35 -10.00
N VAL A 48 -1.03 -6.26 -10.30
CA VAL A 48 0.27 -5.95 -9.70
C VAL A 48 0.29 -4.51 -9.23
N PHE A 49 0.56 -4.31 -7.95
CA PHE A 49 0.66 -3.00 -7.32
C PHE A 49 2.08 -2.79 -6.82
N GLU A 50 2.76 -1.75 -7.30
CA GLU A 50 4.10 -1.40 -6.84
C GLU A 50 4.05 -0.26 -5.83
N MET A 51 4.73 -0.48 -4.70
CA MET A 51 4.76 0.44 -3.56
C MET A 51 6.17 0.57 -2.99
N GLU A 52 6.36 1.58 -2.19
CA GLU A 52 7.60 1.81 -1.43
C GLU A 52 7.29 1.82 0.07
N THR A 53 8.17 1.19 0.85
CA THR A 53 8.12 1.21 2.31
C THR A 53 8.12 2.66 2.83
N GLY A 54 7.27 2.94 3.80
CA GLY A 54 7.18 4.27 4.46
C GLY A 54 6.46 5.34 3.66
N LYS A 55 5.93 5.05 2.47
CA LYS A 55 5.07 5.97 1.72
C LYS A 55 3.60 5.72 1.99
N ALA A 56 2.82 6.80 2.03
CA ALA A 56 1.37 6.71 2.24
C ALA A 56 0.64 6.36 0.94
N TYR A 57 -0.24 5.37 1.04
CA TYR A 57 -1.12 4.93 -0.04
C TYR A 57 -2.58 4.93 0.42
N ARG A 58 -3.48 5.01 -0.56
CA ARG A 58 -4.89 4.69 -0.40
C ARG A 58 -5.27 3.69 -1.49
N LEU A 59 -5.71 2.53 -1.08
CA LEU A 59 -6.22 1.48 -1.95
C LEU A 59 -7.74 1.54 -1.95
N GLU A 60 -8.30 1.85 -3.11
CA GLU A 60 -9.73 1.85 -3.37
C GLU A 60 -10.08 0.53 -4.02
N ILE A 61 -10.93 -0.25 -3.38
CA ILE A 61 -11.41 -1.55 -3.87
C ILE A 61 -12.90 -1.42 -4.11
N SER A 62 -13.33 -1.69 -5.34
CA SER A 62 -14.74 -1.63 -5.71
C SER A 62 -15.20 -2.92 -6.36
N SER A 63 -16.41 -3.35 -6.02
CA SER A 63 -17.14 -4.42 -6.68
C SER A 63 -18.09 -3.82 -7.70
N MET A 64 -17.98 -4.25 -8.94
CA MET A 64 -18.88 -3.90 -10.04
C MET A 64 -19.64 -5.12 -10.56
N GLY A 65 -19.38 -6.30 -10.03
CA GLY A 65 -19.98 -7.55 -10.43
C GLY A 65 -21.18 -7.93 -9.57
N PHE A 66 -21.81 -9.04 -9.97
CA PHE A 66 -22.96 -9.61 -9.28
C PHE A 66 -22.54 -10.70 -8.28
N LYS A 67 -21.23 -10.87 -8.05
CA LYS A 67 -20.69 -11.86 -7.14
C LYS A 67 -20.18 -11.21 -5.86
N GLU A 68 -20.10 -12.03 -4.83
CA GLU A 68 -19.30 -11.74 -3.64
C GLU A 68 -17.83 -11.87 -3.98
N TYR A 69 -17.03 -10.97 -3.45
CA TYR A 69 -15.57 -10.97 -3.61
C TYR A 69 -14.93 -10.86 -2.25
N GLU A 70 -14.31 -11.92 -1.80
CA GLU A 70 -13.50 -11.96 -0.59
C GLU A 70 -12.02 -11.85 -0.97
N ILE A 71 -11.38 -10.76 -0.54
CA ILE A 71 -9.98 -10.48 -0.83
C ILE A 71 -9.13 -11.00 0.32
N GLU A 72 -8.38 -12.05 0.05
CA GLU A 72 -7.40 -12.63 0.95
C GLU A 72 -6.00 -12.05 0.65
N ALA A 73 -5.40 -11.37 1.62
CA ALA A 73 -4.07 -10.79 1.54
C ALA A 73 -3.42 -10.71 2.92
N GLU A 74 -3.54 -11.76 3.72
CA GLU A 74 -3.15 -11.79 5.13
C GLU A 74 -1.71 -11.31 5.38
N ASP A 75 -0.76 -11.83 4.59
CA ASP A 75 0.65 -11.46 4.72
C ASP A 75 0.89 -9.98 4.39
N PHE A 76 0.17 -9.41 3.44
CA PHE A 76 0.24 -7.99 3.14
C PHE A 76 -0.35 -7.15 4.27
N PHE A 77 -1.55 -7.48 4.72
CA PHE A 77 -2.24 -6.74 5.78
C PHE A 77 -1.48 -6.75 7.11
N ARG A 78 -0.71 -7.79 7.40
CA ARG A 78 0.18 -7.85 8.57
C ARG A 78 1.45 -7.00 8.43
N ASN A 79 1.80 -6.57 7.22
CA ASN A 79 3.01 -5.81 6.92
C ASN A 79 2.74 -4.37 6.45
N ILE A 80 1.56 -3.85 6.81
CA ILE A 80 1.19 -2.45 6.64
C ILE A 80 0.77 -1.84 7.99
N TRP A 81 0.95 -0.54 8.13
CA TRP A 81 0.27 0.24 9.15
C TRP A 81 -1.03 0.81 8.54
N VAL A 82 -2.17 0.37 9.04
CA VAL A 82 -3.47 0.88 8.61
C VAL A 82 -3.72 2.21 9.33
N ARG A 83 -3.97 3.28 8.56
CA ARG A 83 -4.35 4.57 9.11
C ARG A 83 -5.85 4.63 9.36
N SER A 84 -6.64 4.31 8.35
CA SER A 84 -8.09 4.25 8.44
C SER A 84 -8.68 3.46 7.26
N ILE A 85 -9.91 3.00 7.43
CA ILE A 85 -10.75 2.44 6.39
C ILE A 85 -11.96 3.35 6.22
N GLU A 86 -12.33 3.67 4.99
CA GLU A 86 -13.51 4.46 4.66
C GLU A 86 -14.49 3.63 3.83
N ILE A 87 -15.75 3.58 4.28
CA ILE A 87 -16.84 2.86 3.62
C ILE A 87 -18.04 3.80 3.61
N GLU A 88 -18.51 4.20 2.41
CA GLU A 88 -19.71 5.04 2.25
C GLU A 88 -19.69 6.32 3.13
N GLY A 89 -18.52 6.94 3.27
CA GLY A 89 -18.35 8.15 4.10
C GLY A 89 -18.23 7.91 5.60
N ILE A 90 -18.11 6.65 6.03
CA ILE A 90 -17.80 6.26 7.41
C ILE A 90 -16.32 5.94 7.48
N GLU A 91 -15.58 6.66 8.32
CA GLU A 91 -14.17 6.38 8.60
C GLU A 91 -14.03 5.51 9.85
N LEU A 92 -13.28 4.42 9.73
CA LEU A 92 -13.02 3.46 10.79
C LEU A 92 -11.52 3.42 11.08
N ASP A 93 -11.15 3.63 12.33
CA ASP A 93 -9.79 3.39 12.82
C ASP A 93 -9.68 1.94 13.29
N VAL A 94 -8.97 1.11 12.54
CA VAL A 94 -8.78 -0.31 12.86
C VAL A 94 -7.29 -0.64 12.93
N PRO A 95 -6.86 -1.47 13.89
CA PRO A 95 -5.45 -1.79 14.06
C PRO A 95 -4.94 -2.80 13.03
N VAL A 96 -5.82 -3.65 12.48
CA VAL A 96 -5.48 -4.73 11.56
C VAL A 96 -6.67 -5.09 10.68
N ILE A 97 -6.37 -5.55 9.47
CA ILE A 97 -7.34 -6.13 8.52
C ILE A 97 -6.96 -7.60 8.37
N ASN A 98 -7.93 -8.50 8.40
CA ASN A 98 -7.72 -9.90 8.08
C ASN A 98 -8.10 -10.19 6.63
N GLU A 99 -9.31 -9.80 6.26
CA GLU A 99 -9.92 -9.99 4.94
C GLU A 99 -10.83 -8.82 4.61
N ILE A 100 -11.22 -8.69 3.37
CA ILE A 100 -12.20 -7.71 2.91
C ILE A 100 -13.19 -8.42 2.03
N GLU A 101 -14.44 -8.47 2.47
CA GLU A 101 -15.54 -9.08 1.74
C GLU A 101 -16.48 -8.00 1.21
N LEU A 102 -16.73 -8.05 -0.09
CA LEU A 102 -17.71 -7.24 -0.79
C LEU A 102 -18.88 -8.13 -1.20
N GLU A 103 -19.90 -8.21 -0.36
CA GLU A 103 -21.09 -9.04 -0.58
C GLU A 103 -21.97 -8.54 -1.74
N ARG A 104 -21.78 -7.31 -2.17
CA ARG A 104 -22.53 -6.66 -3.23
C ARG A 104 -21.73 -5.53 -3.85
N GLU A 105 -22.30 -4.86 -4.84
CA GLU A 105 -21.74 -3.61 -5.36
C GLU A 105 -21.46 -2.61 -4.24
N GLY A 106 -20.25 -2.09 -4.22
CA GLY A 106 -19.79 -1.18 -3.17
C GLY A 106 -18.32 -0.85 -3.32
N GLU A 107 -17.86 0.02 -2.44
CA GLU A 107 -16.48 0.49 -2.41
C GLU A 107 -15.94 0.60 -0.98
N VAL A 108 -14.71 0.22 -0.80
CA VAL A 108 -13.93 0.43 0.42
C VAL A 108 -12.61 1.12 0.07
N GLU A 109 -12.24 2.14 0.81
CA GLU A 109 -10.93 2.79 0.72
C GLU A 109 -10.10 2.50 1.96
N ILE A 110 -8.88 2.00 1.78
CA ILE A 110 -7.93 1.72 2.85
C ILE A 110 -6.78 2.71 2.74
N LYS A 111 -6.55 3.51 3.78
CA LYS A 111 -5.41 4.41 3.90
C LYS A 111 -4.34 3.74 4.75
N PHE A 112 -3.14 3.57 4.20
CA PHE A 112 -2.09 2.78 4.85
C PHE A 112 -0.69 3.19 4.45
N VAL A 113 0.30 2.65 5.20
CA VAL A 113 1.73 2.75 4.91
C VAL A 113 2.34 1.35 4.97
N PRO A 114 2.96 0.85 3.90
CA PRO A 114 3.74 -0.38 3.96
C PRO A 114 4.94 -0.22 4.90
N ILE A 115 5.12 -1.19 5.81
CA ILE A 115 6.18 -1.14 6.82
C ILE A 115 7.31 -2.15 6.56
N ARG A 116 7.12 -3.08 5.65
CA ARG A 116 8.12 -4.11 5.32
C ARG A 116 8.19 -4.36 3.81
N PRO A 117 9.40 -4.36 3.20
CA PRO A 117 9.55 -4.74 1.80
C PRO A 117 9.23 -6.23 1.60
N GLY A 118 8.69 -6.56 0.43
CA GLY A 118 8.34 -7.94 0.08
C GLY A 118 7.46 -8.04 -1.15
N ASN A 119 7.22 -9.27 -1.57
CA ASN A 119 6.24 -9.63 -2.59
C ASN A 119 5.11 -10.39 -1.88
N TYR A 120 3.96 -9.77 -1.79
CA TYR A 120 2.79 -10.30 -1.10
C TYR A 120 1.75 -10.68 -2.12
N GLU A 121 1.32 -11.92 -2.11
CA GLU A 121 0.23 -12.37 -2.97
C GLU A 121 -1.12 -11.95 -2.37
N PHE A 122 -2.10 -11.72 -3.24
CA PHE A 122 -3.49 -11.62 -2.89
C PHE A 122 -4.33 -12.43 -3.87
N GLU A 123 -5.45 -12.91 -3.40
CA GLU A 123 -6.38 -13.67 -4.20
C GLU A 123 -7.82 -13.33 -3.84
N ILE A 124 -8.73 -13.66 -4.77
CA ILE A 124 -10.14 -13.62 -4.47
C ILE A 124 -10.59 -15.07 -4.18
N GLU A 125 -11.07 -15.30 -2.96
CA GLU A 125 -11.42 -16.64 -2.48
C GLU A 125 -12.37 -17.36 -3.43
N GLY A 126 -12.05 -18.63 -3.72
CA GLY A 126 -12.82 -19.47 -4.64
C GLY A 126 -12.71 -19.09 -6.12
N LEU A 127 -12.05 -17.98 -6.48
CA LEU A 127 -11.90 -17.50 -7.87
C LEU A 127 -10.48 -17.54 -8.40
N GLN A 128 -9.55 -18.17 -7.69
CA GLN A 128 -8.13 -18.31 -8.09
C GLN A 128 -8.00 -19.01 -9.44
N SER A 129 -8.80 -20.09 -9.66
CA SER A 129 -8.80 -20.82 -10.93
C SER A 129 -9.33 -20.01 -12.12
N LYS A 130 -10.00 -18.90 -11.86
CA LYS A 130 -10.45 -17.93 -12.88
C LYS A 130 -9.39 -16.84 -13.13
N GLY A 131 -8.24 -16.92 -12.46
CA GLY A 131 -7.14 -15.96 -12.60
C GLY A 131 -7.33 -14.69 -11.78
N MET A 132 -8.20 -14.71 -10.77
CA MET A 132 -8.38 -13.60 -9.83
C MET A 132 -7.34 -13.68 -8.70
N VAL A 133 -6.10 -13.56 -9.11
CA VAL A 133 -4.91 -13.53 -8.23
C VAL A 133 -4.02 -12.36 -8.63
N GLY A 134 -3.31 -11.79 -7.68
CA GLY A 134 -2.41 -10.68 -7.92
C GLY A 134 -1.34 -10.57 -6.84
N LYS A 135 -0.60 -9.46 -6.84
CA LYS A 135 0.47 -9.21 -5.87
C LYS A 135 0.70 -7.75 -5.58
N PHE A 136 1.05 -7.50 -4.33
CA PHE A 136 1.58 -6.23 -3.84
C PHE A 136 3.10 -6.35 -3.75
N ILE A 137 3.83 -5.54 -4.51
CA ILE A 137 5.30 -5.48 -4.52
C ILE A 137 5.72 -4.25 -3.74
N VAL A 138 6.31 -4.45 -2.58
CA VAL A 138 6.81 -3.37 -1.70
C VAL A 138 8.34 -3.35 -1.77
N LYS A 139 8.92 -2.20 -2.13
CA LYS A 139 10.38 -1.96 -2.23
C LYS A 139 10.89 -1.14 -1.06
#